data_ee138faba1548ea039d74d83c3352fa8
#
_entry.id   ee138faba1548ea039d74d83c3352fa8
#
_cell.length_a   1.000
_cell.length_b   1.000
_cell.length_c   1.000
_cell.angle_alpha   90.00
_cell.angle_beta   90.00
_cell.angle_gamma   90.00
#
_symmetry.space_group_name_H-M   'P 1'
#
loop_
_entity.id
_entity.type
_entity.pdbx_description
1 polymer ?
#
loop_
_entity_poly.entity_id
_entity_poly.type
_entity_poly.pdbx_seq_one_letter_code
_entity_poly.pdbx_strand_id
1 'polypeptide(L)'
;MLRERSQEKELLDLGPEHYSAAEYCECLKNLFQINKLLGFYRDTVKILKTFYTKASILDIGCGGGLFLLHLSRRFPQMQMTGSEISPAAVQIAQQSLQSWQQKHSALQVSFEQQEQNELTLAPNSVDIILITLVCHHLKEAELVNFLKQAHTAAAQAVVINDLHRHWLAHMLYGLFCPLFFKNRLINHDGLISIRRGFIRQDWQRILAQAGLQNYRLKWCFPFRWQLVLLK
;
A
#
# COMPACT_ATOMS: atom_id res chain seq x y z
N MET A 1 22.45 -7.29 11.64
CA MET A 1 21.74 -7.72 10.42
C MET A 1 20.29 -7.96 10.79
N LEU A 2 19.34 -7.41 10.07
CA LEU A 2 17.90 -7.63 10.29
C LEU A 2 17.52 -9.01 9.71
N ARG A 3 17.78 -10.08 10.48
CA ARG A 3 17.60 -11.47 10.00
C ARG A 3 16.12 -11.86 9.88
N GLU A 4 15.31 -11.45 10.86
CA GLU A 4 13.89 -11.81 10.94
C GLU A 4 13.00 -10.57 10.83
N ARG A 5 11.75 -10.78 10.43
CA ARG A 5 10.73 -9.71 10.41
C ARG A 5 10.37 -9.30 11.83
N SER A 6 10.41 -8.00 12.11
CA SER A 6 9.96 -7.48 13.41
C SER A 6 8.47 -7.75 13.62
N GLN A 7 8.09 -8.04 14.88
CA GLN A 7 6.70 -8.13 15.33
C GLN A 7 6.25 -6.88 16.10
N GLU A 8 7.14 -5.89 16.21
CA GLU A 8 6.85 -4.62 16.88
C GLU A 8 5.75 -3.88 16.14
N LYS A 9 4.79 -3.36 16.89
CA LYS A 9 3.68 -2.58 16.32
C LYS A 9 4.11 -1.14 16.05
N GLU A 10 3.60 -0.58 14.99
CA GLU A 10 3.70 0.84 14.68
C GLU A 10 2.76 1.63 15.60
N LEU A 11 3.03 2.91 15.85
CA LEU A 11 2.12 3.77 16.61
C LEU A 11 0.75 3.86 15.93
N LEU A 12 0.73 3.85 14.59
CA LEU A 12 -0.50 3.80 13.81
C LEU A 12 -1.32 2.53 14.05
N ASP A 13 -0.66 1.39 14.31
CA ASP A 13 -1.32 0.11 14.61
C ASP A 13 -1.93 0.06 16.03
N LEU A 14 -1.52 0.98 16.93
CA LEU A 14 -1.98 1.00 18.33
C LEU A 14 -3.34 1.68 18.52
N GLY A 15 -3.76 2.50 17.56
CA GLY A 15 -5.06 3.15 17.60
C GLY A 15 -5.01 4.68 17.83
N PRO A 16 -6.17 5.34 17.66
CA PRO A 16 -6.25 6.81 17.62
C PRO A 16 -5.98 7.48 18.97
N GLU A 17 -5.92 6.75 20.08
CA GLU A 17 -5.53 7.27 21.40
C GLU A 17 -4.02 7.59 21.50
N HIS A 18 -3.21 7.10 20.55
CA HIS A 18 -1.77 7.29 20.54
C HIS A 18 -1.31 8.50 19.71
N TYR A 19 -2.23 9.16 18.98
CA TYR A 19 -1.90 10.32 18.13
C TYR A 19 -3.11 11.24 17.93
N SER A 20 -2.87 12.52 17.65
CA SER A 20 -3.95 13.45 17.32
C SER A 20 -4.42 13.30 15.87
N ALA A 21 -5.67 13.70 15.58
CA ALA A 21 -6.19 13.71 14.21
C ALA A 21 -5.37 14.58 13.25
N ALA A 22 -4.82 15.71 13.74
CA ALA A 22 -3.96 16.58 12.96
C ALA A 22 -2.61 15.89 12.60
N GLU A 23 -1.98 15.23 13.58
CA GLU A 23 -0.75 14.48 13.42
C GLU A 23 -0.94 13.30 12.44
N TYR A 24 -2.06 12.60 12.52
CA TYR A 24 -2.43 11.53 11.61
C TYR A 24 -2.60 12.03 10.17
N CYS A 25 -3.37 13.11 9.99
CA CYS A 25 -3.57 13.72 8.67
C CYS A 25 -2.24 14.18 8.04
N GLU A 26 -1.36 14.79 8.84
CA GLU A 26 -0.02 15.15 8.38
C GLU A 26 0.81 13.92 8.02
N CYS A 27 0.76 12.86 8.84
CA CYS A 27 1.44 11.59 8.58
C CYS A 27 1.04 11.02 7.22
N LEU A 28 -0.26 10.88 6.92
CA LEU A 28 -0.74 10.36 5.64
C LEU A 28 -0.28 11.21 4.44
N LYS A 29 -0.24 12.53 4.58
CA LYS A 29 0.30 13.44 3.55
C LYS A 29 1.79 13.24 3.34
N ASN A 30 2.55 13.12 4.44
CA ASN A 30 4.00 12.90 4.40
C ASN A 30 4.34 11.54 3.79
N LEU A 31 3.61 10.46 4.15
CA LEU A 31 3.75 9.14 3.54
C LEU A 31 3.54 9.21 2.02
N PHE A 32 2.51 9.94 1.56
CA PHE A 32 2.31 10.15 0.13
C PHE A 32 3.53 10.82 -0.53
N GLN A 33 4.07 11.88 0.06
CA GLN A 33 5.23 12.59 -0.49
C GLN A 33 6.48 11.72 -0.51
N ILE A 34 6.77 10.99 0.57
CA ILE A 34 7.90 10.06 0.65
C ILE A 34 7.79 9.01 -0.45
N ASN A 35 6.63 8.36 -0.59
CA ASN A 35 6.42 7.31 -1.56
C ASN A 35 6.50 7.83 -3.01
N LYS A 36 6.04 9.05 -3.25
CA LYS A 36 6.19 9.72 -4.54
C LYS A 36 7.66 10.00 -4.87
N LEU A 37 8.42 10.56 -3.92
CA LEU A 37 9.85 10.84 -4.09
C LEU A 37 10.67 9.57 -4.31
N LEU A 38 10.37 8.52 -3.56
CA LEU A 38 11.04 7.22 -3.67
C LEU A 38 10.59 6.40 -4.90
N GLY A 39 9.66 6.90 -5.72
CA GLY A 39 9.28 6.28 -7.00
C GLY A 39 8.29 5.12 -6.93
N PHE A 40 7.63 4.85 -5.77
CA PHE A 40 6.60 3.79 -5.67
C PHE A 40 5.51 3.95 -6.74
N TYR A 41 5.01 5.15 -6.89
CA TYR A 41 3.91 5.43 -7.81
C TYR A 41 4.31 5.34 -9.28
N ARG A 42 5.54 5.72 -9.59
CA ARG A 42 6.07 5.60 -10.96
C ARG A 42 6.11 4.15 -11.43
N ASP A 43 6.52 3.24 -10.55
CA ASP A 43 6.67 1.84 -10.90
C ASP A 43 5.30 1.15 -10.99
N THR A 44 4.33 1.51 -10.14
CA THR A 44 2.92 1.08 -10.28
C THR A 44 2.32 1.59 -11.59
N VAL A 45 2.50 2.87 -11.94
CA VAL A 45 2.01 3.44 -13.20
C VAL A 45 2.56 2.69 -14.42
N LYS A 46 3.84 2.26 -14.40
CA LYS A 46 4.41 1.46 -15.49
C LYS A 46 3.69 0.13 -15.67
N ILE A 47 3.34 -0.54 -14.57
CA ILE A 47 2.59 -1.80 -14.62
C ILE A 47 1.18 -1.56 -15.11
N LEU A 48 0.46 -0.58 -14.55
CA LEU A 48 -0.92 -0.30 -14.93
C LEU A 48 -1.07 0.03 -16.43
N LYS A 49 -0.05 0.62 -17.06
CA LYS A 49 -0.03 0.85 -18.51
C LYS A 49 -0.07 -0.42 -19.37
N THR A 50 0.24 -1.59 -18.79
CA THR A 50 0.19 -2.88 -19.50
C THR A 50 -1.19 -3.53 -19.48
N PHE A 51 -2.13 -2.97 -18.70
CA PHE A 51 -3.51 -3.45 -18.61
C PHE A 51 -4.48 -2.59 -19.43
N TYR A 52 -5.70 -3.06 -19.59
CA TYR A 52 -6.74 -2.36 -20.32
C TYR A 52 -7.06 -1.00 -19.69
N THR A 53 -7.34 -0.01 -20.53
CA THR A 53 -7.61 1.38 -20.11
C THR A 53 -8.92 1.54 -19.34
N LYS A 54 -9.83 0.58 -19.39
CA LYS A 54 -11.13 0.56 -18.69
C LYS A 54 -11.19 -0.43 -17.53
N ALA A 55 -10.05 -0.88 -17.04
CA ALA A 55 -9.99 -1.82 -15.92
C ALA A 55 -10.55 -1.21 -14.63
N SER A 56 -11.18 -2.04 -13.81
CA SER A 56 -11.53 -1.71 -12.43
C SER A 56 -10.33 -1.96 -11.51
N ILE A 57 -10.10 -1.05 -10.56
CA ILE A 57 -9.01 -1.13 -9.58
C ILE A 57 -9.57 -1.05 -8.17
N LEU A 58 -9.13 -1.95 -7.31
CA LEU A 58 -9.30 -1.88 -5.86
C LEU A 58 -7.94 -1.65 -5.19
N ASP A 59 -7.77 -0.55 -4.48
CA ASP A 59 -6.58 -0.25 -3.67
C ASP A 59 -6.86 -0.57 -2.21
N ILE A 60 -6.27 -1.67 -1.71
CA ILE A 60 -6.49 -2.15 -0.35
C ILE A 60 -5.50 -1.50 0.59
N GLY A 61 -6.00 -0.90 1.68
CA GLY A 61 -5.21 -0.05 2.58
C GLY A 61 -4.82 1.27 1.93
N CYS A 62 -5.79 1.93 1.29
CA CYS A 62 -5.57 3.16 0.51
C CYS A 62 -5.17 4.38 1.35
N GLY A 63 -5.22 4.29 2.70
CA GLY A 63 -4.93 5.38 3.62
C GLY A 63 -5.74 6.63 3.31
N GLY A 64 -5.09 7.80 3.23
CA GLY A 64 -5.72 9.09 2.87
C GLY A 64 -6.10 9.26 1.40
N GLY A 65 -6.04 8.20 0.57
CA GLY A 65 -6.54 8.16 -0.81
C GLY A 65 -5.71 8.93 -1.84
N LEU A 66 -4.67 9.65 -1.43
CA LEU A 66 -3.91 10.55 -2.31
C LEU A 66 -3.23 9.81 -3.48
N PHE A 67 -2.80 8.56 -3.27
CA PHE A 67 -2.21 7.75 -4.33
C PHE A 67 -3.24 7.39 -5.39
N LEU A 68 -4.40 6.93 -4.98
CA LEU A 68 -5.48 6.55 -5.89
C LEU A 68 -5.98 7.77 -6.69
N LEU A 69 -6.13 8.93 -6.05
CA LEU A 69 -6.43 10.20 -6.71
C LEU A 69 -5.35 10.59 -7.73
N HIS A 70 -4.08 10.34 -7.43
CA HIS A 70 -2.98 10.58 -8.37
C HIS A 70 -3.04 9.62 -9.58
N LEU A 71 -3.41 8.36 -9.36
CA LEU A 71 -3.59 7.37 -10.42
C LEU A 71 -4.77 7.72 -11.33
N SER A 72 -5.91 8.17 -10.77
CA SER A 72 -7.12 8.47 -11.53
C SER A 72 -6.90 9.57 -12.56
N ARG A 73 -6.01 10.52 -12.30
CA ARG A 73 -5.61 11.54 -13.31
C ARG A 73 -4.81 10.96 -14.47
N ARG A 74 -4.05 9.88 -14.22
CA ARG A 74 -3.25 9.20 -15.25
C ARG A 74 -4.08 8.22 -16.06
N PHE A 75 -5.12 7.67 -15.44
CA PHE A 75 -5.99 6.64 -16.01
C PHE A 75 -7.46 7.05 -15.82
N PRO A 76 -7.95 8.11 -16.50
CA PRO A 76 -9.26 8.69 -16.23
C PRO A 76 -10.44 7.78 -16.64
N GLN A 77 -10.18 6.71 -17.40
CA GLN A 77 -11.19 5.74 -17.81
C GLN A 77 -11.27 4.52 -16.90
N MET A 78 -10.34 4.38 -15.94
CA MET A 78 -10.37 3.29 -14.96
C MET A 78 -11.29 3.66 -13.80
N GLN A 79 -12.12 2.70 -13.38
CA GLN A 79 -12.91 2.83 -12.15
C GLN A 79 -12.03 2.42 -10.97
N MET A 80 -11.92 3.27 -9.96
CA MET A 80 -11.02 3.04 -8.84
C MET A 80 -11.76 3.13 -7.51
N THR A 81 -11.64 2.09 -6.69
CA THR A 81 -12.14 2.06 -5.32
C THR A 81 -10.97 1.94 -4.36
N GLY A 82 -10.91 2.80 -3.36
CA GLY A 82 -9.99 2.68 -2.24
C GLY A 82 -10.71 2.09 -1.04
N SER A 83 -10.17 1.01 -0.48
CA SER A 83 -10.68 0.35 0.72
C SER A 83 -9.70 0.54 1.87
N GLU A 84 -10.19 0.92 3.05
CA GLU A 84 -9.36 1.23 4.22
C GLU A 84 -10.09 0.87 5.51
N ILE A 85 -9.38 0.32 6.49
CA ILE A 85 -9.96 -0.09 7.79
C ILE A 85 -10.16 1.09 8.75
N SER A 86 -9.29 2.11 8.67
CA SER A 86 -9.36 3.28 9.53
C SER A 86 -10.47 4.25 9.10
N PRO A 87 -11.54 4.45 9.92
CA PRO A 87 -12.60 5.42 9.59
C PRO A 87 -12.05 6.83 9.39
N ALA A 88 -11.03 7.22 10.18
CA ALA A 88 -10.39 8.52 10.08
C ALA A 88 -9.65 8.70 8.74
N ALA A 89 -8.97 7.65 8.26
CA ALA A 89 -8.31 7.68 6.95
C ALA A 89 -9.33 7.75 5.80
N VAL A 90 -10.42 6.99 5.88
CA VAL A 90 -11.53 7.06 4.90
C VAL A 90 -12.10 8.47 4.83
N GLN A 91 -12.35 9.10 5.98
CA GLN A 91 -12.84 10.49 6.04
C GLN A 91 -11.85 11.46 5.36
N ILE A 92 -10.56 11.32 5.61
CA ILE A 92 -9.50 12.13 4.96
C ILE A 92 -9.49 11.88 3.45
N ALA A 93 -9.64 10.62 3.01
CA ALA A 93 -9.68 10.27 1.60
C ALA A 93 -10.89 10.88 0.89
N GLN A 94 -12.08 10.82 1.51
CA GLN A 94 -13.30 11.44 0.99
C GLN A 94 -13.21 12.97 0.90
N GLN A 95 -12.65 13.64 1.92
CA GLN A 95 -12.38 15.08 1.88
C GLN A 95 -11.38 15.46 0.78
N SER A 96 -10.35 14.63 0.61
CA SER A 96 -9.38 14.79 -0.47
C SER A 96 -10.06 14.66 -1.84
N LEU A 97 -10.94 13.67 -2.03
CA LEU A 97 -11.70 13.48 -3.26
C LEU A 97 -12.57 14.70 -3.58
N GLN A 98 -13.33 15.22 -2.62
CA GLN A 98 -14.14 16.43 -2.79
C GLN A 98 -13.31 17.62 -3.26
N SER A 99 -12.16 17.86 -2.63
CA SER A 99 -11.23 18.93 -3.00
C SER A 99 -10.65 18.75 -4.42
N TRP A 100 -10.44 17.50 -4.84
CA TRP A 100 -9.93 17.18 -6.18
C TRP A 100 -11.02 17.31 -7.24
N GLN A 101 -12.27 16.91 -6.96
CA GLN A 101 -13.40 17.04 -7.87
C GLN A 101 -13.71 18.50 -8.23
N GLN A 102 -13.47 19.44 -7.31
CA GLN A 102 -13.59 20.89 -7.58
C GLN A 102 -12.59 21.36 -8.65
N LYS A 103 -11.45 20.68 -8.79
CA LYS A 103 -10.36 21.06 -9.71
C LYS A 103 -10.29 20.20 -10.97
N HIS A 104 -10.88 19.02 -10.93
CA HIS A 104 -10.79 17.99 -11.95
C HIS A 104 -12.17 17.36 -12.15
N SER A 105 -12.80 17.60 -13.29
CA SER A 105 -14.07 16.97 -13.65
C SER A 105 -13.90 15.46 -13.87
N ALA A 106 -14.93 14.68 -13.51
CA ALA A 106 -15.11 13.27 -13.88
C ALA A 106 -14.09 12.26 -13.37
N LEU A 107 -13.65 12.37 -12.11
CA LEU A 107 -12.88 11.31 -11.47
C LEU A 107 -13.79 10.11 -11.14
N GLN A 108 -13.46 8.92 -11.66
CA GLN A 108 -14.14 7.67 -11.33
C GLN A 108 -13.45 7.01 -10.12
N VAL A 109 -13.55 7.67 -8.97
CA VAL A 109 -12.93 7.24 -7.72
C VAL A 109 -13.96 7.25 -6.60
N SER A 110 -13.94 6.21 -5.78
CA SER A 110 -14.69 6.11 -4.52
C SER A 110 -13.79 5.62 -3.39
N PHE A 111 -14.19 5.90 -2.15
CA PHE A 111 -13.53 5.41 -0.95
C PHE A 111 -14.55 4.80 -0.02
N GLU A 112 -14.25 3.60 0.49
CA GLU A 112 -15.11 2.84 1.39
C GLU A 112 -14.34 2.34 2.61
N GLN A 113 -15.05 2.15 3.71
CA GLN A 113 -14.50 1.54 4.90
C GLN A 113 -14.62 0.03 4.80
N GLN A 114 -13.52 -0.65 5.06
CA GLN A 114 -13.48 -2.11 5.22
C GLN A 114 -13.65 -2.43 6.70
N GLU A 115 -14.60 -3.31 7.03
CA GLU A 115 -14.90 -3.62 8.43
C GLU A 115 -13.88 -4.55 9.08
N GLN A 116 -13.16 -5.36 8.30
CA GLN A 116 -12.21 -6.37 8.79
C GLN A 116 -10.99 -6.51 7.88
N ASN A 117 -9.93 -7.14 8.40
CA ASN A 117 -8.74 -7.49 7.62
C ASN A 117 -8.98 -8.65 6.62
N GLU A 118 -10.15 -9.25 6.61
CA GLU A 118 -10.51 -10.31 5.67
C GLU A 118 -11.16 -9.72 4.42
N LEU A 119 -10.69 -10.16 3.26
CA LEU A 119 -11.25 -9.78 1.97
C LEU A 119 -12.43 -10.68 1.62
N THR A 120 -13.63 -10.22 1.89
CA THR A 120 -14.88 -10.92 1.49
C THR A 120 -15.32 -10.50 0.09
N LEU A 121 -14.44 -10.68 -0.90
CA LEU A 121 -14.70 -10.33 -2.30
C LEU A 121 -15.05 -11.57 -3.12
N ALA A 122 -16.03 -11.44 -4.02
CA ALA A 122 -16.35 -12.51 -4.96
C ALA A 122 -15.18 -12.79 -5.92
N PRO A 123 -15.00 -14.04 -6.39
CA PRO A 123 -13.97 -14.35 -7.37
C PRO A 123 -14.11 -13.48 -8.64
N ASN A 124 -12.97 -12.97 -9.12
CA ASN A 124 -12.86 -12.12 -10.32
C ASN A 124 -13.80 -10.89 -10.31
N SER A 125 -14.08 -10.34 -9.12
CA SER A 125 -14.99 -9.20 -8.96
C SER A 125 -14.35 -7.85 -9.32
N VAL A 126 -13.02 -7.78 -9.43
CA VAL A 126 -12.27 -6.59 -9.80
C VAL A 126 -11.09 -6.98 -10.70
N ASP A 127 -10.77 -6.14 -11.70
CA ASP A 127 -9.71 -6.48 -12.64
C ASP A 127 -8.33 -6.49 -11.97
N ILE A 128 -8.00 -5.45 -11.22
CA ILE A 128 -6.68 -5.27 -10.62
C ILE A 128 -6.83 -4.91 -9.14
N ILE A 129 -6.11 -5.61 -8.29
CA ILE A 129 -5.95 -5.23 -6.88
C ILE A 129 -4.58 -4.60 -6.68
N LEU A 130 -4.56 -3.42 -6.06
CA LEU A 130 -3.35 -2.76 -5.60
C LEU A 130 -3.20 -2.97 -4.10
N ILE A 131 -1.98 -3.23 -3.64
CA ILE A 131 -1.63 -3.37 -2.23
C ILE A 131 -0.29 -2.65 -2.03
N THR A 132 -0.34 -1.46 -1.43
CA THR A 132 0.86 -0.63 -1.29
C THR A 132 1.15 -0.36 0.17
N LEU A 133 2.26 -0.90 0.68
CA LEU A 133 2.72 -0.74 2.07
C LEU A 133 1.71 -1.28 3.10
N VAL A 134 1.12 -2.43 2.82
CA VAL A 134 0.15 -3.11 3.70
C VAL A 134 0.68 -4.46 4.18
N CYS A 135 1.33 -5.22 3.29
CA CYS A 135 1.70 -6.61 3.59
C CYS A 135 2.62 -6.74 4.80
N HIS A 136 3.46 -5.75 5.08
CA HIS A 136 4.38 -5.78 6.23
C HIS A 136 3.64 -5.65 7.57
N HIS A 137 2.39 -5.18 7.61
CA HIS A 137 1.57 -5.15 8.83
C HIS A 137 1.03 -6.54 9.21
N LEU A 138 0.93 -7.47 8.27
CA LEU A 138 0.34 -8.79 8.48
C LEU A 138 1.38 -9.80 8.97
N LYS A 139 0.97 -10.69 9.87
CA LYS A 139 1.73 -11.89 10.21
C LYS A 139 1.78 -12.84 9.01
N GLU A 140 2.76 -13.75 8.99
CA GLU A 140 3.00 -14.61 7.83
C GLU A 140 1.76 -15.45 7.45
N ALA A 141 1.10 -16.08 8.41
CA ALA A 141 -0.10 -16.89 8.16
C ALA A 141 -1.29 -16.05 7.65
N GLU A 142 -1.48 -14.86 8.22
CA GLU A 142 -2.48 -13.88 7.78
C GLU A 142 -2.19 -13.42 6.34
N LEU A 143 -0.92 -13.10 6.04
CA LEU A 143 -0.50 -12.68 4.72
C LEU A 143 -0.71 -13.76 3.65
N VAL A 144 -0.43 -15.02 3.97
CA VAL A 144 -0.69 -16.15 3.06
C VAL A 144 -2.16 -16.20 2.67
N ASN A 145 -3.09 -16.12 3.64
CA ASN A 145 -4.52 -16.13 3.38
C ASN A 145 -4.99 -14.88 2.63
N PHE A 146 -4.50 -13.71 3.02
CA PHE A 146 -4.77 -12.43 2.38
C PHE A 146 -4.38 -12.44 0.89
N LEU A 147 -3.20 -12.97 0.55
CA LEU A 147 -2.76 -13.07 -0.84
C LEU A 147 -3.60 -14.06 -1.66
N LYS A 148 -4.04 -15.18 -1.06
CA LYS A 148 -4.97 -16.11 -1.72
C LYS A 148 -6.30 -15.44 -2.03
N GLN A 149 -6.87 -14.72 -1.07
CA GLN A 149 -8.14 -14.01 -1.24
C GLN A 149 -8.01 -12.91 -2.29
N ALA A 150 -6.97 -12.07 -2.21
CA ALA A 150 -6.69 -11.03 -3.20
C ALA A 150 -6.51 -11.61 -4.61
N HIS A 151 -5.74 -12.69 -4.75
CA HIS A 151 -5.57 -13.35 -6.04
C HIS A 151 -6.87 -13.94 -6.56
N THR A 152 -7.72 -14.54 -5.70
CA THR A 152 -9.03 -15.07 -6.10
C THR A 152 -9.95 -13.96 -6.59
N ALA A 153 -9.98 -12.82 -5.91
CA ALA A 153 -10.85 -11.69 -6.22
C ALA A 153 -10.42 -10.91 -7.48
N ALA A 154 -9.11 -10.88 -7.78
CA ALA A 154 -8.61 -10.22 -8.99
C ALA A 154 -8.92 -11.05 -10.25
N ALA A 155 -9.35 -10.39 -11.32
CA ALA A 155 -9.58 -11.04 -12.63
C ALA A 155 -8.30 -11.07 -13.49
N GLN A 156 -7.37 -10.10 -13.31
CA GLN A 156 -6.16 -9.98 -14.13
C GLN A 156 -4.88 -10.06 -13.29
N ALA A 157 -4.77 -9.24 -12.24
CA ALA A 157 -3.54 -9.21 -11.45
C ALA A 157 -3.73 -8.62 -10.04
N VAL A 158 -2.81 -9.00 -9.13
CA VAL A 158 -2.57 -8.30 -7.87
C VAL A 158 -1.20 -7.65 -7.95
N VAL A 159 -1.13 -6.33 -7.75
CA VAL A 159 0.11 -5.53 -7.80
C VAL A 159 0.45 -5.07 -6.39
N ILE A 160 1.55 -5.57 -5.87
CA ILE A 160 2.01 -5.32 -4.51
C ILE A 160 3.30 -4.51 -4.57
N ASN A 161 3.37 -3.44 -3.77
CA ASN A 161 4.61 -2.71 -3.52
C ASN A 161 4.85 -2.66 -2.02
N ASP A 162 6.01 -3.17 -1.57
CA ASP A 162 6.31 -3.19 -0.15
C ASP A 162 7.83 -3.03 0.12
N LEU A 163 8.20 -2.88 1.38
CA LEU A 163 9.53 -2.51 1.82
C LEU A 163 10.50 -3.69 1.77
N HIS A 164 11.73 -3.38 1.38
CA HIS A 164 12.85 -4.31 1.53
C HIS A 164 13.49 -4.14 2.90
N ARG A 165 13.47 -5.20 3.72
CA ARG A 165 14.14 -5.26 5.01
C ARG A 165 15.66 -5.26 4.82
N HIS A 166 16.26 -4.08 4.93
CA HIS A 166 17.70 -3.91 4.72
C HIS A 166 18.28 -2.95 5.75
N TRP A 167 19.43 -3.31 6.35
CA TRP A 167 20.07 -2.52 7.38
C TRP A 167 20.43 -1.10 6.92
N LEU A 168 20.89 -0.96 5.67
CA LEU A 168 21.25 0.33 5.10
C LEU A 168 20.00 1.21 4.91
N ALA A 169 18.86 0.63 4.50
CA ALA A 169 17.60 1.35 4.43
C ALA A 169 17.19 1.91 5.80
N HIS A 170 17.27 1.07 6.83
CA HIS A 170 16.97 1.45 8.20
C HIS A 170 17.90 2.57 8.70
N MET A 171 19.21 2.45 8.48
CA MET A 171 20.19 3.46 8.86
C MET A 171 19.96 4.79 8.12
N LEU A 172 19.81 4.74 6.80
CA LEU A 172 19.57 5.96 6.00
C LEU A 172 18.24 6.63 6.36
N TYR A 173 17.19 5.85 6.60
CA TYR A 173 15.91 6.40 7.02
C TYR A 173 16.04 7.10 8.38
N GLY A 174 16.66 6.46 9.38
CA GLY A 174 16.85 7.04 10.70
C GLY A 174 17.71 8.32 10.69
N LEU A 175 18.69 8.39 9.77
CA LEU A 175 19.55 9.56 9.65
C LEU A 175 18.89 10.73 8.90
N PHE A 176 18.21 10.44 7.79
CA PHE A 176 17.73 11.49 6.89
C PHE A 176 16.27 11.87 7.12
N CYS A 177 15.40 10.92 7.49
CA CYS A 177 13.97 11.21 7.63
C CYS A 177 13.69 12.35 8.63
N PRO A 178 14.28 12.40 9.83
CA PRO A 178 14.04 13.47 10.80
C PRO A 178 14.48 14.86 10.32
N LEU A 179 15.38 14.95 9.35
CA LEU A 179 15.82 16.23 8.78
C LEU A 179 14.75 16.87 7.91
N PHE A 180 13.88 16.05 7.27
CA PHE A 180 12.87 16.51 6.34
C PHE A 180 11.45 16.45 6.91
N PHE A 181 11.20 15.54 7.84
CA PHE A 181 9.87 15.29 8.42
C PHE A 181 9.93 15.35 9.95
N LYS A 182 9.21 16.30 10.52
CA LYS A 182 9.15 16.48 11.99
C LYS A 182 8.06 15.64 12.65
N ASN A 183 7.19 15.01 11.86
CA ASN A 183 6.11 14.16 12.35
C ASN A 183 6.68 12.89 13.02
N ARG A 184 6.34 12.67 14.32
CA ARG A 184 6.90 11.55 15.09
C ARG A 184 6.44 10.19 14.58
N LEU A 185 5.20 10.09 14.04
CA LEU A 185 4.68 8.85 13.44
C LEU A 185 5.56 8.43 12.26
N ILE A 186 5.88 9.35 11.37
CA ILE A 186 6.78 9.10 10.25
C ILE A 186 8.14 8.60 10.73
N ASN A 187 8.74 9.29 11.71
CA ASN A 187 10.10 8.98 12.15
C ASN A 187 10.17 7.64 12.90
N HIS A 188 9.19 7.35 13.74
CA HIS A 188 9.13 6.13 14.54
C HIS A 188 8.68 4.94 13.68
N ASP A 189 7.51 5.07 13.04
CA ASP A 189 6.87 3.94 12.37
C ASP A 189 7.63 3.51 11.11
N GLY A 190 8.23 4.45 10.39
CA GLY A 190 9.03 4.11 9.23
C GLY A 190 10.23 3.22 9.52
N LEU A 191 10.86 3.34 10.70
CA LEU A 191 11.93 2.45 11.14
C LEU A 191 11.40 1.04 11.45
N ILE A 192 10.22 0.96 12.05
CA ILE A 192 9.53 -0.32 12.34
C ILE A 192 9.08 -0.95 11.03
N SER A 193 8.44 -0.21 10.13
CA SER A 193 8.00 -0.68 8.81
C SER A 193 9.16 -1.31 8.03
N ILE A 194 10.35 -0.67 8.01
CA ILE A 194 11.53 -1.25 7.35
C ILE A 194 11.94 -2.56 7.99
N ARG A 195 11.89 -2.70 9.32
CA ARG A 195 12.20 -3.95 10.03
C ARG A 195 11.14 -5.03 9.82
N ARG A 196 9.88 -4.65 9.59
CA ARG A 196 8.75 -5.54 9.23
C ARG A 196 8.75 -5.93 7.76
N GLY A 197 9.47 -5.21 6.91
CA GLY A 197 9.60 -5.46 5.48
C GLY A 197 10.16 -6.85 5.14
N PHE A 198 10.36 -7.13 3.89
CA PHE A 198 10.64 -8.46 3.35
C PHE A 198 12.03 -8.56 2.74
N ILE A 199 12.62 -9.76 2.77
CA ILE A 199 13.69 -10.17 1.86
C ILE A 199 13.10 -11.08 0.77
N ARG A 200 13.90 -11.39 -0.28
CA ARG A 200 13.44 -12.25 -1.39
C ARG A 200 12.92 -13.59 -0.91
N GLN A 201 13.63 -14.21 0.04
CA GLN A 201 13.28 -15.53 0.58
C GLN A 201 11.94 -15.51 1.33
N ASP A 202 11.59 -14.41 2.00
CA ASP A 202 10.27 -14.27 2.65
C ASP A 202 9.16 -14.35 1.61
N TRP A 203 9.26 -13.56 0.53
CA TRP A 203 8.29 -13.60 -0.55
C TRP A 203 8.16 -14.97 -1.19
N GLN A 204 9.28 -15.63 -1.48
CA GLN A 204 9.29 -16.97 -2.08
C GLN A 204 8.60 -17.99 -1.17
N ARG A 205 8.87 -17.97 0.14
CA ARG A 205 8.24 -18.85 1.12
C ARG A 205 6.74 -18.60 1.24
N ILE A 206 6.32 -17.34 1.37
CA ILE A 206 4.92 -16.92 1.50
C ILE A 206 4.13 -17.34 0.25
N LEU A 207 4.67 -17.07 -0.93
CA LEU A 207 4.02 -17.41 -2.20
C LEU A 207 3.89 -18.93 -2.41
N ALA A 208 4.91 -19.69 -2.02
CA ALA A 208 4.86 -21.16 -2.05
C ALA A 208 3.76 -21.70 -1.10
N GLN A 209 3.65 -21.18 0.14
CA GLN A 209 2.59 -21.53 1.08
C GLN A 209 1.20 -21.12 0.57
N ALA A 210 1.13 -20.00 -0.16
CA ALA A 210 -0.10 -19.55 -0.79
C ALA A 210 -0.48 -20.36 -2.05
N GLY A 211 0.42 -21.18 -2.58
CA GLY A 211 0.21 -21.91 -3.84
C GLY A 211 0.23 -21.03 -5.08
N LEU A 212 0.80 -19.82 -4.97
CA LEU A 212 0.87 -18.82 -6.05
C LEU A 212 2.20 -18.96 -6.80
N GLN A 213 2.14 -19.47 -8.04
CA GLN A 213 3.32 -19.76 -8.86
C GLN A 213 3.52 -18.78 -10.00
N ASN A 214 2.43 -18.19 -10.54
CA ASN A 214 2.49 -17.24 -11.65
C ASN A 214 2.70 -15.82 -11.12
N TYR A 215 3.96 -15.45 -10.88
CA TYR A 215 4.29 -14.13 -10.36
C TYR A 215 5.59 -13.56 -10.94
N ARG A 216 5.71 -12.25 -10.83
CA ARG A 216 6.95 -11.49 -11.10
C ARG A 216 7.36 -10.74 -9.85
N LEU A 217 8.54 -11.07 -9.31
CA LEU A 217 9.12 -10.41 -8.13
C LEU A 217 10.36 -9.62 -8.54
N LYS A 218 10.30 -8.30 -8.40
CA LYS A 218 11.35 -7.37 -8.77
C LYS A 218 11.78 -6.52 -7.58
N TRP A 219 13.08 -6.39 -7.37
CA TRP A 219 13.64 -5.38 -6.49
C TRP A 219 13.63 -4.01 -7.19
N CYS A 220 13.17 -2.99 -6.52
CA CYS A 220 13.11 -1.62 -7.02
C CYS A 220 13.92 -0.68 -6.11
N PHE A 221 14.70 0.22 -6.73
CA PHE A 221 15.44 1.25 -6.01
C PHE A 221 14.48 2.38 -5.54
N PRO A 222 14.68 2.89 -4.32
CA PRO A 222 15.52 2.39 -3.23
C PRO A 222 14.75 1.40 -2.34
N PHE A 223 15.35 0.26 -2.04
CA PHE A 223 14.95 -0.70 -1.00
C PHE A 223 13.47 -1.09 -0.99
N ARG A 224 12.94 -1.56 -2.13
CA ARG A 224 11.54 -1.96 -2.27
C ARG A 224 11.38 -3.24 -3.06
N TRP A 225 10.29 -3.94 -2.81
CA TRP A 225 9.82 -5.04 -3.62
C TRP A 225 8.57 -4.62 -4.40
N GLN A 226 8.55 -4.99 -5.65
CA GLN A 226 7.38 -5.00 -6.49
C GLN A 226 7.06 -6.44 -6.86
N LEU A 227 5.89 -6.90 -6.45
CA LEU A 227 5.38 -8.22 -6.73
C LEU A 227 4.10 -8.08 -7.55
N VAL A 228 4.02 -8.81 -8.66
CA VAL A 228 2.83 -8.89 -9.50
C VAL A 228 2.41 -10.34 -9.57
N LEU A 229 1.24 -10.66 -9.02
CA LEU A 229 0.60 -11.96 -9.17
C LEU A 229 -0.29 -11.89 -10.41
N LEU A 230 -0.12 -12.83 -11.33
CA LEU A 230 -0.88 -12.90 -12.59
C LEU A 230 -1.89 -14.03 -12.52
N LYS A 231 -3.03 -13.84 -13.18
CA LYS A 231 -4.03 -14.91 -13.40
C LYS A 231 -3.58 -15.88 -14.46
#